data_314d91d9f05a69b4b96fd1f7aee57207
#
_entry.id   314d91d9f05a69b4b96fd1f7aee57207
#
_cell.length_a   1.000
_cell.length_b   1.000
_cell.length_c   1.000
_cell.angle_alpha   90.00
_cell.angle_beta   90.00
_cell.angle_gamma   90.00
#
_symmetry.space_group_name_H-M   'P 1'
#
loop_
_entity.id
_entity.type
_entity.pdbx_description
1 polymer ?
#
loop_
_entity_poly.entity_id
_entity_poly.type
_entity_poly.pdbx_seq_one_letter_code
_entity_poly.pdbx_strand_id
1 'polypeptide(L)'
;MEWQEFDRGVFLVNLLGIVYNPETKMILIGKRENNPYLKELSWSFPGGRPAYKNELEDYLKIEIKKKTNLDVSIEKIIFAKTYPENREFLSIYYLCKVESGEEKVGEKFTEIKWVKPTNVQKYFTTSLHKNLLDYLKTLE
;
A
#
# COMPACT_ATOMS: atom_id res chain seq x y z
N MET A 1 19.04 -19.11 -13.53
CA MET A 1 17.58 -19.26 -13.72
C MET A 1 17.31 -19.76 -15.14
N GLU A 2 16.56 -20.82 -15.25
CA GLU A 2 16.16 -21.36 -16.53
C GLU A 2 15.00 -20.58 -17.12
N TRP A 3 15.08 -20.22 -18.41
CA TRP A 3 14.01 -19.47 -19.06
C TRP A 3 12.68 -20.21 -19.13
N GLN A 4 12.72 -21.55 -19.16
CA GLN A 4 11.51 -22.37 -19.14
C GLN A 4 10.65 -22.17 -17.91
N GLU A 5 11.21 -21.66 -16.82
CA GLU A 5 10.47 -21.38 -15.60
C GLU A 5 9.52 -20.21 -15.75
N PHE A 6 9.73 -19.32 -16.74
CA PHE A 6 8.84 -18.19 -16.97
C PHE A 6 7.49 -18.60 -17.55
N ASP A 7 7.32 -19.83 -18.03
CA ASP A 7 6.03 -20.29 -18.49
C ASP A 7 5.00 -20.43 -17.37
N ARG A 8 5.45 -20.38 -16.11
CA ARG A 8 4.58 -20.36 -14.93
C ARG A 8 4.01 -18.99 -14.63
N GLY A 9 4.42 -17.99 -15.39
CA GLY A 9 3.95 -16.63 -15.25
C GLY A 9 4.95 -15.68 -14.60
N VAL A 10 4.68 -14.40 -14.77
CA VAL A 10 5.49 -13.31 -14.19
C VAL A 10 4.56 -12.46 -13.35
N PHE A 11 4.98 -12.15 -12.13
CA PHE A 11 4.17 -11.32 -11.23
C PHE A 11 4.56 -9.84 -11.33
N LEU A 12 3.55 -8.98 -11.30
CA LEU A 12 3.72 -7.54 -11.13
C LEU A 12 3.59 -7.25 -9.63
N VAL A 13 4.66 -6.77 -9.03
CA VAL A 13 4.72 -6.59 -7.58
C VAL A 13 4.35 -5.16 -7.21
N ASN A 14 3.43 -5.03 -6.25
CA ASN A 14 3.09 -3.76 -5.62
C ASN A 14 3.49 -3.81 -4.15
N LEU A 15 4.18 -2.78 -3.68
CA LEU A 15 4.46 -2.61 -2.27
C LEU A 15 3.47 -1.59 -1.72
N LEU A 16 2.80 -1.93 -0.64
CA LEU A 16 1.78 -1.08 -0.04
C LEU A 16 2.10 -0.84 1.43
N GLY A 17 2.01 0.42 1.86
CA GLY A 17 2.28 0.80 3.22
C GLY A 17 1.01 1.05 4.01
N ILE A 18 0.86 0.35 5.12
CA ILE A 18 -0.15 0.68 6.12
C ILE A 18 0.54 1.65 7.06
N VAL A 19 0.37 2.94 6.77
CA VAL A 19 1.02 4.04 7.50
C VAL A 19 0.20 4.31 8.75
N TYR A 20 0.75 3.92 9.89
CA TYR A 20 0.07 3.92 11.17
C TYR A 20 0.63 4.97 12.11
N ASN A 21 -0.26 5.72 12.75
CA ASN A 21 0.10 6.64 13.82
C ASN A 21 -0.36 6.03 15.15
N PRO A 22 0.58 5.57 16.00
CA PRO A 22 0.21 4.90 17.24
C PRO A 22 -0.45 5.81 18.27
N GLU A 23 -0.26 7.13 18.17
CA GLU A 23 -0.90 8.08 19.09
C GLU A 23 -2.39 8.21 18.83
N THR A 24 -2.78 8.29 17.56
CA THR A 24 -4.18 8.43 17.15
C THR A 24 -4.83 7.09 16.83
N LYS A 25 -4.03 6.04 16.62
CA LYS A 25 -4.45 4.73 16.18
C LYS A 25 -5.16 4.76 14.82
N MET A 26 -4.77 5.70 13.97
CA MET A 26 -5.31 5.84 12.63
C MET A 26 -4.30 5.46 11.57
N ILE A 27 -4.79 5.12 10.39
CA ILE A 27 -3.97 4.80 9.23
C ILE A 27 -4.28 5.77 8.10
N LEU A 28 -3.28 6.01 7.24
CA LEU A 28 -3.38 6.96 6.15
C LEU A 28 -3.74 6.27 4.85
N ILE A 29 -4.76 6.78 4.17
CA ILE A 29 -5.14 6.34 2.83
C ILE A 29 -5.14 7.54 1.89
N GLY A 30 -4.99 7.27 0.60
CA GLY A 30 -5.01 8.30 -0.42
C GLY A 30 -6.01 8.00 -1.51
N LYS A 31 -6.64 9.06 -2.00
CA LYS A 31 -7.53 9.00 -3.15
C LYS A 31 -6.70 9.22 -4.40
N ARG A 32 -6.72 8.26 -5.30
CA ARG A 32 -5.91 8.29 -6.50
C ARG A 32 -6.59 9.05 -7.63
N GLU A 33 -5.76 9.65 -8.48
CA GLU A 33 -6.20 10.12 -9.78
C GLU A 33 -6.60 8.93 -10.63
N ASN A 34 -7.29 9.19 -11.75
CA ASN A 34 -7.72 8.15 -12.66
C ASN A 34 -6.59 7.17 -12.98
N ASN A 35 -6.80 5.91 -12.63
CA ASN A 35 -5.88 4.85 -12.96
C ASN A 35 -6.36 4.20 -14.27
N PRO A 36 -5.59 4.27 -15.37
CA PRO A 36 -6.03 3.70 -16.65
C PRO A 36 -6.20 2.18 -16.60
N TYR A 37 -5.58 1.52 -15.63
CA TYR A 37 -5.63 0.06 -15.51
C TYR A 37 -6.73 -0.41 -14.56
N LEU A 38 -7.06 0.39 -13.54
CA LEU A 38 -8.06 0.06 -12.52
C LEU A 38 -8.94 1.28 -12.28
N LYS A 39 -9.88 1.52 -13.18
CA LYS A 39 -10.76 2.71 -13.14
C LYS A 39 -11.57 2.81 -11.85
N GLU A 40 -11.83 1.67 -11.22
CA GLU A 40 -12.64 1.59 -10.00
C GLU A 40 -11.84 1.88 -8.73
N LEU A 41 -10.51 1.91 -8.82
CA LEU A 41 -9.64 2.11 -7.67
C LEU A 41 -9.55 3.61 -7.35
N SER A 42 -10.35 4.04 -6.38
CA SER A 42 -10.38 5.42 -5.92
C SER A 42 -9.44 5.64 -4.74
N TRP A 43 -9.63 4.90 -3.67
CA TRP A 43 -8.79 4.99 -2.47
C TRP A 43 -7.85 3.81 -2.38
N SER A 44 -6.64 4.04 -1.86
CA SER A 44 -5.64 2.99 -1.71
C SER A 44 -4.67 3.31 -0.58
N PHE A 45 -3.92 2.29 -0.17
CA PHE A 45 -2.73 2.51 0.67
C PHE A 45 -1.63 3.14 -0.19
N PRO A 46 -0.80 4.03 0.36
CA PRO A 46 0.33 4.57 -0.39
C PRO A 46 1.37 3.48 -0.68
N GLY A 47 1.96 3.55 -1.84
CA GLY A 47 2.96 2.58 -2.27
C GLY A 47 3.19 2.67 -3.77
N GLY A 48 3.71 1.60 -4.35
CA GLY A 48 3.98 1.56 -5.77
C GLY A 48 4.70 0.29 -6.19
N ARG A 49 5.12 0.26 -7.45
CA ARG A 49 5.88 -0.85 -8.03
C ARG A 49 7.36 -0.62 -7.83
N PRO A 50 8.10 -1.55 -7.20
CA PRO A 50 9.54 -1.38 -7.01
C PRO A 50 10.30 -1.50 -8.33
N ALA A 51 11.46 -0.85 -8.38
CA ALA A 51 12.40 -0.97 -9.47
C ALA A 51 13.66 -1.66 -8.97
N TYR A 52 14.52 -2.11 -9.90
CA TYR A 52 15.71 -2.89 -9.55
C TYR A 52 16.75 -2.09 -8.76
N LYS A 53 16.75 -0.78 -8.86
CA LYS A 53 17.80 0.08 -8.29
C LYS A 53 17.72 0.26 -6.78
N ASN A 54 16.63 -0.09 -6.14
CA ASN A 54 16.43 0.11 -4.70
C ASN A 54 16.06 -1.20 -4.02
N GLU A 55 16.44 -1.29 -2.73
CA GLU A 55 15.85 -2.30 -1.87
C GLU A 55 14.35 -2.03 -1.71
N LEU A 56 13.56 -3.07 -1.49
CA LEU A 56 12.11 -2.94 -1.43
C LEU A 56 11.65 -1.93 -0.38
N GLU A 57 12.21 -2.00 0.82
CA GLU A 57 11.82 -1.09 1.90
C GLU A 57 12.21 0.35 1.63
N ASP A 58 13.41 0.57 1.06
CA ASP A 58 13.86 1.92 0.70
C ASP A 58 12.96 2.51 -0.37
N TYR A 59 12.58 1.71 -1.36
CA TYR A 59 11.66 2.15 -2.40
C TYR A 59 10.31 2.56 -1.80
N LEU A 60 9.78 1.75 -0.88
CA LEU A 60 8.49 2.04 -0.26
C LEU A 60 8.54 3.36 0.53
N LYS A 61 9.62 3.61 1.27
CA LYS A 61 9.79 4.88 1.99
C LYS A 61 9.80 6.07 1.04
N ILE A 62 10.49 5.94 -0.09
CA ILE A 62 10.56 7.00 -1.10
C ILE A 62 9.16 7.28 -1.67
N GLU A 63 8.42 6.23 -2.01
CA GLU A 63 7.08 6.39 -2.57
C GLU A 63 6.10 7.00 -1.56
N ILE A 64 6.16 6.59 -0.31
CA ILE A 64 5.31 7.17 0.73
C ILE A 64 5.63 8.65 0.90
N LYS A 65 6.93 9.01 0.89
CA LYS A 65 7.35 10.41 1.00
C LYS A 65 6.83 11.25 -0.16
N LYS A 66 6.93 10.73 -1.39
CA LYS A 66 6.45 11.44 -2.58
C LYS A 66 4.94 11.68 -2.55
N LYS A 67 4.19 10.73 -2.03
CA LYS A 67 2.72 10.75 -2.07
C LYS A 67 2.08 11.44 -0.87
N THR A 68 2.75 11.44 0.28
CA THR A 68 2.16 11.90 1.53
C THR A 68 2.99 12.92 2.28
N ASN A 69 4.21 13.16 1.86
CA ASN A 69 5.19 14.02 2.54
C ASN A 69 5.66 13.50 3.91
N LEU A 70 5.32 12.27 4.26
CA LEU A 70 5.71 11.70 5.55
C LEU A 70 6.97 10.86 5.43
N ASP A 71 7.84 10.96 6.43
CA ASP A 71 8.95 10.06 6.64
C ASP A 71 8.51 8.95 7.55
N VAL A 72 8.68 7.71 7.12
CA VAL A 72 8.21 6.54 7.86
C VAL A 72 9.36 5.55 8.09
N SER A 73 9.24 4.76 9.15
CA SER A 73 10.04 3.57 9.32
C SER A 73 9.21 2.36 8.92
N ILE A 74 9.87 1.35 8.33
CA ILE A 74 9.23 0.10 7.98
C ILE A 74 9.38 -0.84 9.17
N GLU A 75 8.26 -1.25 9.75
CA GLU A 75 8.27 -2.13 10.92
C GLU A 75 8.38 -3.60 10.54
N LYS A 76 7.53 -4.05 9.62
CA LYS A 76 7.49 -5.45 9.22
C LYS A 76 6.61 -5.66 8.01
N ILE A 77 6.78 -6.81 7.35
CA ILE A 77 5.83 -7.30 6.36
C ILE A 77 4.65 -7.90 7.12
N ILE A 78 3.43 -7.50 6.73
CA ILE A 78 2.21 -8.04 7.32
C ILE A 78 1.82 -9.33 6.61
N PHE A 79 1.66 -9.27 5.28
CA PHE A 79 1.44 -10.44 4.46
C PHE A 79 1.54 -10.06 2.98
N ALA A 80 1.51 -11.07 2.12
CA ALA A 80 1.52 -10.89 0.66
C ALA A 80 0.36 -11.67 0.06
N LYS A 81 -0.20 -11.16 -1.03
CA LYS A 81 -1.37 -11.75 -1.65
C LYS A 81 -1.49 -11.40 -3.12
N THR A 82 -1.97 -12.36 -3.91
CA THR A 82 -2.45 -12.08 -5.26
C THR A 82 -3.96 -11.85 -5.21
N TYR A 83 -4.49 -11.18 -6.24
CA TYR A 83 -5.93 -10.93 -6.35
C TYR A 83 -6.61 -12.06 -7.12
N PRO A 84 -7.78 -12.55 -6.67
CA PRO A 84 -8.52 -13.57 -7.41
C PRO A 84 -8.86 -13.14 -8.83
N GLU A 85 -9.16 -11.86 -9.02
CA GLU A 85 -9.54 -11.30 -10.32
C GLU A 85 -8.35 -11.14 -11.26
N ASN A 86 -7.12 -11.10 -10.71
CA ASN A 86 -5.93 -10.83 -11.50
C ASN A 86 -4.69 -11.39 -10.78
N ARG A 87 -4.42 -12.67 -10.99
CA ARG A 87 -3.37 -13.41 -10.26
C ARG A 87 -1.95 -12.92 -10.52
N GLU A 88 -1.71 -12.19 -11.62
CA GLU A 88 -0.39 -11.65 -11.89
C GLU A 88 -0.03 -10.46 -10.97
N PHE A 89 -1.00 -9.85 -10.28
CA PHE A 89 -0.72 -8.80 -9.31
C PHE A 89 -0.45 -9.40 -7.95
N LEU A 90 0.76 -9.16 -7.44
CA LEU A 90 1.18 -9.58 -6.10
C LEU A 90 1.38 -8.33 -5.24
N SER A 91 0.58 -8.19 -4.22
CA SER A 91 0.71 -7.07 -3.27
C SER A 91 1.40 -7.56 -2.00
N ILE A 92 2.39 -6.79 -1.56
CA ILE A 92 3.09 -7.02 -0.29
C ILE A 92 2.75 -5.84 0.61
N TYR A 93 2.17 -6.13 1.76
CA TYR A 93 1.73 -5.12 2.72
C TYR A 93 2.74 -4.99 3.85
N TYR A 94 3.16 -3.75 4.11
CA TYR A 94 4.11 -3.43 5.18
C TYR A 94 3.43 -2.56 6.22
N LEU A 95 3.71 -2.84 7.50
CA LEU A 95 3.36 -1.90 8.56
C LEU A 95 4.44 -0.83 8.61
N CYS A 96 4.02 0.43 8.49
CA CYS A 96 4.90 1.59 8.51
C CYS A 96 4.49 2.50 9.65
N LYS A 97 5.48 3.10 10.31
CA LYS A 97 5.26 4.02 11.42
C LYS A 97 5.74 5.41 11.03
N VAL A 98 4.94 6.43 11.30
CA VAL A 98 5.33 7.81 11.04
C VAL A 98 6.46 8.21 11.98
N GLU A 99 7.56 8.70 11.41
CA GLU A 99 8.71 9.21 12.16
C GLU A 99 8.68 10.73 12.22
N SER A 100 8.40 11.38 11.10
CA SER A 100 8.40 12.83 11.02
C SER A 100 7.64 13.31 9.78
N GLY A 101 7.46 14.61 9.70
CA GLY A 101 6.81 15.26 8.57
C GLY A 101 5.36 15.57 8.85
N GLU A 102 4.80 16.40 8.00
CA GLU A 102 3.40 16.80 8.04
C GLU A 102 2.74 16.29 6.77
N GLU A 103 1.65 15.56 6.91
CA GLU A 103 0.98 14.96 5.75
C GLU A 103 0.53 16.03 4.77
N LYS A 104 0.77 15.78 3.50
CA LYS A 104 0.45 16.67 2.41
C LYS A 104 0.22 15.86 1.16
N VAL A 105 -0.81 16.20 0.39
CA VAL A 105 -1.09 15.54 -0.89
C VAL A 105 0.11 15.69 -1.81
N GLY A 106 0.62 14.57 -2.27
CA GLY A 106 1.74 14.52 -3.21
C GLY A 106 1.35 13.87 -4.53
N GLU A 107 2.34 13.28 -5.20
CA GLU A 107 2.16 12.69 -6.52
C GLU A 107 1.02 11.65 -6.55
N LYS A 108 0.21 11.70 -7.61
CA LYS A 108 -0.83 10.72 -7.94
C LYS A 108 -1.98 10.60 -6.93
N PHE A 109 -1.95 11.36 -5.85
CA PHE A 109 -3.08 11.46 -4.93
C PHE A 109 -3.75 12.81 -5.11
N THR A 110 -5.07 12.83 -5.03
CA THR A 110 -5.87 14.06 -5.04
C THR A 110 -6.34 14.44 -3.64
N GLU A 111 -6.34 13.47 -2.74
CA GLU A 111 -6.77 13.66 -1.36
C GLU A 111 -6.08 12.61 -0.49
N ILE A 112 -5.77 12.93 0.75
CA ILE A 112 -5.28 11.97 1.74
C ILE A 112 -6.12 12.11 3.00
N LYS A 113 -6.25 11.01 3.75
CA LYS A 113 -7.13 10.98 4.91
C LYS A 113 -6.64 9.97 5.95
N TRP A 114 -6.66 10.38 7.20
CA TRP A 114 -6.47 9.47 8.32
C TRP A 114 -7.81 8.84 8.67
N VAL A 115 -7.85 7.53 8.76
CA VAL A 115 -9.08 6.79 9.07
C VAL A 115 -8.80 5.72 10.11
N LYS A 116 -9.84 5.31 10.82
CA LYS A 116 -9.72 4.15 11.70
C LYS A 116 -9.42 2.90 10.85
N PRO A 117 -8.53 2.01 11.31
CA PRO A 117 -8.16 0.84 10.50
C PRO A 117 -9.35 0.05 9.97
N THR A 118 -10.37 -0.18 10.78
CA THR A 118 -11.53 -0.95 10.35
C THR A 118 -12.48 -0.19 9.41
N ASN A 119 -12.28 1.11 9.25
CA ASN A 119 -13.10 1.93 8.36
C ASN A 119 -12.59 1.97 6.91
N VAL A 120 -11.44 1.39 6.61
CA VAL A 120 -10.90 1.42 5.24
C VAL A 120 -11.86 0.80 4.23
N GLN A 121 -12.64 -0.19 4.62
CA GLN A 121 -13.61 -0.84 3.74
C GLN A 121 -14.66 0.14 3.19
N LYS A 122 -14.96 1.20 3.94
CA LYS A 122 -15.94 2.21 3.52
C LYS A 122 -15.43 3.08 2.37
N TYR A 123 -14.12 3.13 2.19
CA TYR A 123 -13.48 3.96 1.17
C TYR A 123 -13.01 3.16 -0.02
N PHE A 124 -12.56 1.93 0.20
CA PHE A 124 -11.98 1.11 -0.87
C PHE A 124 -13.08 0.46 -1.70
N THR A 125 -12.95 0.55 -3.02
CA THR A 125 -13.88 -0.07 -3.97
C THR A 125 -13.48 -1.50 -4.30
N THR A 126 -12.21 -1.86 -4.09
CA THR A 126 -11.73 -3.22 -4.27
C THR A 126 -11.93 -4.02 -2.98
N SER A 127 -12.16 -5.31 -3.12
CA SER A 127 -12.27 -6.18 -1.96
C SER A 127 -10.95 -6.31 -1.23
N LEU A 128 -10.99 -6.29 0.10
CA LEU A 128 -9.82 -6.49 0.93
C LEU A 128 -9.81 -7.92 1.45
N HIS A 129 -8.62 -8.52 1.49
CA HIS A 129 -8.49 -9.88 1.99
C HIS A 129 -8.84 -9.95 3.47
N LYS A 130 -9.50 -11.05 3.86
CA LYS A 130 -9.90 -11.26 5.25
C LYS A 130 -8.73 -11.14 6.23
N ASN A 131 -7.56 -11.69 5.89
CA ASN A 131 -6.39 -11.62 6.75
C ASN A 131 -5.93 -10.19 6.98
N LEU A 132 -6.05 -9.33 5.97
CA LEU A 132 -5.74 -7.92 6.12
C LEU A 132 -6.74 -7.25 7.06
N LEU A 133 -8.02 -7.52 6.87
CA LEU A 133 -9.07 -6.95 7.72
C LEU A 133 -8.91 -7.38 9.17
N ASP A 134 -8.58 -8.64 9.41
CA ASP A 134 -8.33 -9.16 10.75
C ASP A 134 -7.12 -8.47 11.40
N TYR A 135 -6.06 -8.25 10.61
CA TYR A 135 -4.89 -7.53 11.08
C TYR A 135 -5.21 -6.09 11.43
N LEU A 136 -5.97 -5.39 10.58
CA LEU A 136 -6.33 -4.00 10.82
C LEU A 136 -7.10 -3.81 12.14
N LYS A 137 -7.91 -4.78 12.52
CA LYS A 137 -8.61 -4.74 13.81
C LYS A 137 -7.64 -4.70 14.98
N THR A 138 -6.47 -5.31 14.85
CA THR A 138 -5.48 -5.33 15.93
C THR A 138 -4.82 -3.97 16.16
N LEU A 139 -4.96 -3.05 15.20
CA LEU A 139 -4.35 -1.73 15.28
C LEU A 139 -5.21 -0.69 16.03
N GLU A 140 -6.45 -1.00 16.28
CA GLU A 140 -7.37 -0.10 17.01
C GLU A 140 -7.19 -0.11 18.51
#